data_66fbc53295924dd40478226898ae52bd
#
_entry.id   66fbc53295924dd40478226898ae52bd
#
_cell.length_a   1.000
_cell.length_b   1.000
_cell.length_c   1.000
_cell.angle_alpha   90.00
_cell.angle_beta   90.00
_cell.angle_gamma   90.00
#
_symmetry.space_group_name_H-M   'P 1'
#
loop_
_entity.id
_entity.type
_entity.pdbx_description
1 polymer ?
#
loop_
_entity_poly.entity_id
_entity_poly.type
_entity_poly.pdbx_seq_one_letter_code
_entity_poly.pdbx_strand_id
1 'polypeptide(L)'
;MNKQTTRQKSPWKFLLFALAALLLAGIVTGGILYLKIYEPGKRSSDLGRLQQESYQGIFLSMSAPEAFPEDIYPTYMGYDVVRGSHRIASFSDLSDYLETAFSSGNDVTHVFLVLDPLSLWNGSLHSDARFAASLDEDLLSYVDTYAGAEFTVIFSAPSLKYWQAHANGDLDTYCNVFRVLASPLSARENVTLCFPGQEEWLISNPDAYDTPTELTAEAARSVMLLMLSGSLQYRSAENDNSLDHFCTLVQDAMNSPADYPDLSDCELVFFGDSVMGNYHDFASIPGVVHALTGATVHNLAIGGSSATRSTDDDNSFPNVVQDFLDHNTEELSGDKKLCFLINYGLNDYFEGYSIDDYQNGLRTGIRALQESYPDARIMVISSNYILSFEKGMARIGDEENVLEDYIAAAEETSAAENVDFLNINDALQWDEHNAAEYLVDSIHPNEEGRFLFGVEVIRSVR
;
A
#
# COMPACT_ATOMS: atom_id res chain seq x y z
N MET A 1 22.44 40.24 -50.80
CA MET A 1 20.98 40.25 -50.51
C MET A 1 20.64 38.97 -49.72
N ASN A 2 20.67 39.08 -48.40
CA ASN A 2 20.34 37.97 -47.51
C ASN A 2 18.82 38.02 -47.20
N LYS A 3 18.09 37.01 -47.64
CA LYS A 3 16.69 36.80 -47.23
C LYS A 3 16.68 36.05 -45.88
N GLN A 4 16.43 36.75 -44.82
CA GLN A 4 16.01 36.18 -43.54
C GLN A 4 14.58 35.64 -43.71
N THR A 5 14.42 34.30 -43.66
CA THR A 5 13.12 33.64 -43.55
C THR A 5 12.74 33.63 -42.08
N THR A 6 11.86 34.54 -41.66
CA THR A 6 11.20 34.50 -40.38
C THR A 6 10.25 33.30 -40.35
N ARG A 7 10.59 32.25 -39.57
CA ARG A 7 9.69 31.16 -39.26
C ARG A 7 8.52 31.69 -38.43
N GLN A 8 7.36 31.82 -39.05
CA GLN A 8 6.10 32.12 -38.37
C GLN A 8 5.75 30.92 -37.48
N LYS A 9 5.84 31.09 -36.16
CA LYS A 9 5.38 30.06 -35.20
C LYS A 9 3.87 29.88 -35.34
N SER A 10 3.44 28.70 -35.68
CA SER A 10 2.02 28.35 -35.90
C SER A 10 1.19 28.61 -34.64
N PRO A 11 0.15 29.45 -34.72
CA PRO A 11 -0.70 29.75 -33.56
C PRO A 11 -1.45 28.53 -33.04
N TRP A 12 -1.57 27.47 -33.83
CA TRP A 12 -2.20 26.21 -33.45
C TRP A 12 -1.41 25.45 -32.38
N LYS A 13 -0.07 25.49 -32.38
CA LYS A 13 0.74 24.86 -31.33
C LYS A 13 0.55 25.52 -29.97
N PHE A 14 0.31 26.84 -29.95
CA PHE A 14 0.02 27.55 -28.70
C PHE A 14 -1.38 27.25 -28.17
N LEU A 15 -2.35 27.00 -29.06
CA LEU A 15 -3.72 26.65 -28.70
C LEU A 15 -3.77 25.22 -28.15
N LEU A 16 -3.02 24.26 -28.76
CA LEU A 16 -2.86 22.92 -28.28
C LEU A 16 -2.17 22.85 -26.90
N PHE A 17 -1.12 23.66 -26.71
CA PHE A 17 -0.44 23.73 -25.40
C PHE A 17 -1.35 24.33 -24.31
N ALA A 18 -2.15 25.33 -24.64
CA ALA A 18 -3.12 25.90 -23.71
C ALA A 18 -4.28 24.93 -23.39
N LEU A 19 -4.72 24.12 -24.37
CA LEU A 19 -5.72 23.06 -24.15
C LEU A 19 -5.16 21.90 -23.30
N ALA A 20 -3.92 21.48 -23.56
CA ALA A 20 -3.25 20.45 -22.79
C ALA A 20 -3.02 20.91 -21.33
N ALA A 21 -2.59 22.15 -21.11
CA ALA A 21 -2.44 22.72 -19.77
C ALA A 21 -3.78 22.85 -19.03
N LEU A 22 -4.87 23.16 -19.73
CA LEU A 22 -6.23 23.19 -19.16
C LEU A 22 -6.76 21.79 -18.87
N LEU A 23 -6.43 20.81 -19.68
CA LEU A 23 -6.73 19.39 -19.43
C LEU A 23 -5.92 18.85 -18.25
N LEU A 24 -4.62 19.12 -18.18
CA LEU A 24 -3.78 18.75 -17.02
C LEU A 24 -4.31 19.41 -15.73
N ALA A 25 -4.65 20.70 -15.75
CA ALA A 25 -5.28 21.36 -14.61
C ALA A 25 -6.64 20.72 -14.25
N GLY A 26 -7.40 20.26 -15.24
CA GLY A 26 -8.66 19.55 -15.07
C GLY A 26 -8.47 18.16 -14.44
N ILE A 27 -7.39 17.46 -14.78
CA ILE A 27 -7.05 16.11 -14.28
C ILE A 27 -6.52 16.18 -12.86
N VAL A 28 -5.57 17.08 -12.59
CA VAL A 28 -5.09 17.33 -11.21
C VAL A 28 -6.26 17.79 -10.33
N THR A 29 -7.15 18.62 -10.86
CA THR A 29 -8.36 19.04 -10.15
C THR A 29 -9.36 17.89 -10.02
N GLY A 30 -9.46 17.00 -11.00
CA GLY A 30 -10.33 15.81 -11.00
C GLY A 30 -9.86 14.74 -10.02
N GLY A 31 -8.57 14.43 -9.98
CA GLY A 31 -7.98 13.53 -8.98
C GLY A 31 -8.06 14.10 -7.56
N ILE A 32 -7.76 15.40 -7.41
CA ILE A 32 -7.95 16.12 -6.14
C ILE A 32 -9.45 16.22 -5.79
N LEU A 33 -10.35 16.33 -6.77
CA LEU A 33 -11.79 16.30 -6.54
C LEU A 33 -12.30 14.88 -6.22
N TYR A 34 -11.73 13.84 -6.80
CA TYR A 34 -12.07 12.47 -6.47
C TYR A 34 -11.64 12.13 -5.03
N LEU A 35 -10.40 12.40 -4.65
CA LEU A 35 -9.93 12.26 -3.27
C LEU A 35 -10.62 13.22 -2.31
N LYS A 36 -11.05 14.41 -2.76
CA LYS A 36 -11.80 15.39 -1.95
C LYS A 36 -13.32 15.24 -2.00
N ILE A 37 -13.88 14.46 -2.91
CA ILE A 37 -15.34 14.33 -3.07
C ILE A 37 -15.82 12.91 -2.78
N TYR A 38 -15.07 11.88 -3.16
CA TYR A 38 -15.51 10.49 -2.96
C TYR A 38 -15.30 10.04 -1.51
N GLU A 39 -14.11 10.22 -0.95
CA GLU A 39 -13.87 9.94 0.47
C GLU A 39 -14.66 10.89 1.41
N PRO A 40 -14.64 12.23 1.20
CA PRO A 40 -15.55 13.11 1.93
C PRO A 40 -17.02 12.83 1.62
N GLY A 41 -17.34 12.24 0.46
CA GLY A 41 -18.69 11.80 0.10
C GLY A 41 -19.16 10.65 0.97
N LYS A 42 -18.38 9.62 1.16
CA LYS A 42 -18.64 8.50 2.07
C LYS A 42 -18.79 9.01 3.51
N ARG A 43 -17.80 9.78 3.99
CA ARG A 43 -17.84 10.40 5.31
C ARG A 43 -19.08 11.26 5.52
N SER A 44 -19.38 12.15 4.58
CA SER A 44 -20.57 13.01 4.64
C SER A 44 -21.87 12.20 4.60
N SER A 45 -21.90 11.08 3.85
CA SER A 45 -23.03 10.16 3.83
C SER A 45 -23.21 9.48 5.18
N ASP A 46 -22.13 8.97 5.77
CA ASP A 46 -22.16 8.31 7.07
C ASP A 46 -22.61 9.27 8.20
N LEU A 47 -22.03 10.48 8.26
CA LEU A 47 -22.47 11.50 9.21
C LEU A 47 -23.94 11.89 9.01
N GLY A 48 -24.42 11.91 7.76
CA GLY A 48 -25.84 12.10 7.44
C GLY A 48 -26.72 10.95 7.92
N ARG A 49 -26.28 9.70 7.79
CA ARG A 49 -26.98 8.52 8.31
C ARG A 49 -27.08 8.56 9.84
N LEU A 50 -25.98 8.88 10.53
CA LEU A 50 -25.96 9.02 11.98
C LEU A 50 -26.94 10.08 12.50
N GLN A 51 -27.26 11.11 11.72
CA GLN A 51 -28.24 12.13 12.08
C GLN A 51 -29.68 11.76 11.74
N GLN A 52 -29.90 10.88 10.76
CA GLN A 52 -31.23 10.63 10.19
C GLN A 52 -31.81 9.26 10.55
N GLU A 53 -30.96 8.26 10.77
CA GLU A 53 -31.38 6.91 11.11
C GLU A 53 -31.62 6.75 12.61
N SER A 54 -32.41 5.76 12.99
CA SER A 54 -32.63 5.38 14.40
C SER A 54 -31.75 4.17 14.71
N TYR A 55 -30.94 4.26 15.72
CA TYR A 55 -29.99 3.22 16.15
C TYR A 55 -29.66 3.35 17.62
N GLN A 56 -29.13 2.29 18.21
CA GLN A 56 -28.63 2.23 19.58
C GLN A 56 -27.14 1.92 19.65
N GLY A 57 -26.53 1.55 18.51
CA GLY A 57 -25.11 1.31 18.41
C GLY A 57 -24.48 1.90 17.16
N ILE A 58 -23.18 2.13 17.21
CA ILE A 58 -22.38 2.53 16.06
C ILE A 58 -21.18 1.60 15.93
N PHE A 59 -20.78 1.32 14.69
CA PHE A 59 -19.58 0.56 14.36
C PHE A 59 -18.65 1.40 13.48
N LEU A 60 -17.45 1.65 13.94
CA LEU A 60 -16.43 2.47 13.28
C LEU A 60 -15.14 1.67 13.17
N SER A 61 -14.46 1.75 12.04
CA SER A 61 -13.28 0.93 11.77
C SER A 61 -12.15 1.72 11.11
N MET A 62 -10.92 1.46 11.54
CA MET A 62 -9.67 1.86 10.90
C MET A 62 -9.18 0.80 9.88
N SER A 63 -9.79 -0.37 9.86
CA SER A 63 -9.63 -1.42 8.85
C SER A 63 -10.87 -1.47 7.95
N ALA A 64 -10.93 -2.35 6.95
CA ALA A 64 -12.03 -2.45 5.99
C ALA A 64 -13.41 -2.56 6.68
N PRO A 65 -14.18 -1.47 6.82
CA PRO A 65 -15.45 -1.53 7.54
C PRO A 65 -16.48 -2.42 6.86
N GLU A 66 -16.39 -2.57 5.53
CA GLU A 66 -17.27 -3.39 4.71
C GLU A 66 -17.17 -4.90 4.99
N ALA A 67 -16.04 -5.36 5.51
CA ALA A 67 -15.85 -6.74 5.91
C ALA A 67 -16.73 -7.15 7.10
N PHE A 68 -17.11 -6.19 7.96
CA PHE A 68 -17.88 -6.47 9.15
C PHE A 68 -19.41 -6.48 8.85
N PRO A 69 -20.10 -7.60 9.06
CA PRO A 69 -21.50 -7.76 8.68
C PRO A 69 -22.47 -6.99 9.57
N GLU A 70 -23.41 -6.25 8.98
CA GLU A 70 -24.42 -5.47 9.72
C GLU A 70 -25.52 -6.33 10.35
N ASP A 71 -25.81 -7.50 9.79
CA ASP A 71 -26.90 -8.38 10.20
C ASP A 71 -26.68 -9.08 11.56
N ILE A 72 -25.45 -9.10 12.04
CA ILE A 72 -25.09 -9.69 13.35
C ILE A 72 -25.75 -8.92 14.49
N TYR A 73 -25.77 -7.60 14.46
CA TYR A 73 -26.20 -6.80 15.59
C TYR A 73 -27.70 -6.97 15.93
N PRO A 74 -28.65 -6.79 14.99
CA PRO A 74 -30.06 -7.03 15.31
C PRO A 74 -30.32 -8.50 15.67
N THR A 75 -29.59 -9.43 15.09
CA THR A 75 -29.81 -10.88 15.31
C THR A 75 -29.37 -11.33 16.70
N TYR A 76 -28.21 -10.87 17.16
CA TYR A 76 -27.60 -11.35 18.42
C TYR A 76 -27.70 -10.36 19.58
N MET A 77 -27.83 -9.07 19.30
CA MET A 77 -27.89 -8.03 20.32
C MET A 77 -29.27 -7.39 20.47
N GLY A 78 -30.16 -7.58 19.49
CA GLY A 78 -31.55 -7.12 19.56
C GLY A 78 -31.72 -5.62 19.35
N TYR A 79 -30.70 -4.92 18.82
CA TYR A 79 -30.76 -3.50 18.49
C TYR A 79 -30.02 -3.19 17.18
N ASP A 80 -30.38 -2.05 16.58
CA ASP A 80 -29.77 -1.61 15.32
C ASP A 80 -28.45 -0.89 15.57
N VAL A 81 -27.46 -1.18 14.71
CA VAL A 81 -26.13 -0.57 14.69
C VAL A 81 -25.90 0.07 13.32
N VAL A 82 -25.55 1.34 13.31
CA VAL A 82 -25.09 2.01 12.08
C VAL A 82 -23.61 1.77 11.90
N ARG A 83 -23.24 1.11 10.81
CA ARG A 83 -21.85 0.91 10.42
C ARG A 83 -21.39 2.07 9.54
N GLY A 84 -20.26 2.71 9.89
CA GLY A 84 -19.58 3.62 9.00
C GLY A 84 -19.04 2.89 7.77
N SER A 85 -19.20 3.48 6.61
CA SER A 85 -18.65 2.97 5.33
C SER A 85 -17.29 3.59 5.00
N HIS A 86 -16.95 4.68 5.69
CA HIS A 86 -15.67 5.35 5.57
C HIS A 86 -14.66 4.74 6.57
N ARG A 87 -13.45 4.44 6.09
CA ARG A 87 -12.34 4.02 6.95
C ARG A 87 -11.87 5.20 7.80
N ILE A 88 -11.89 5.03 9.11
CA ILE A 88 -11.39 6.04 10.05
C ILE A 88 -9.87 6.18 9.90
N ALA A 89 -9.40 7.37 9.60
CA ALA A 89 -7.98 7.61 9.32
C ALA A 89 -7.18 8.11 10.55
N SER A 90 -7.86 8.64 11.58
CA SER A 90 -7.22 9.23 12.75
C SER A 90 -8.19 9.30 13.95
N PHE A 91 -7.68 9.58 15.14
CA PHE A 91 -8.52 9.85 16.31
C PHE A 91 -9.40 11.09 16.11
N SER A 92 -8.89 12.14 15.46
CA SER A 92 -9.69 13.33 15.14
C SER A 92 -10.85 13.01 14.19
N ASP A 93 -10.65 12.09 13.24
CA ASP A 93 -11.73 11.61 12.38
C ASP A 93 -12.75 10.80 13.19
N LEU A 94 -12.27 9.94 14.10
CA LEU A 94 -13.11 9.19 15.03
C LEU A 94 -13.96 10.10 15.91
N SER A 95 -13.40 11.19 16.46
CA SER A 95 -14.10 12.11 17.32
C SER A 95 -15.28 12.79 16.63
N ASP A 96 -15.15 13.16 15.35
CA ASP A 96 -16.25 13.73 14.56
C ASP A 96 -17.46 12.77 14.42
N TYR A 97 -17.19 11.47 14.27
CA TYR A 97 -18.24 10.45 14.26
C TYR A 97 -18.91 10.27 15.61
N LEU A 98 -18.11 10.22 16.68
CA LEU A 98 -18.64 10.10 18.05
C LEU A 98 -19.47 11.33 18.43
N GLU A 99 -18.98 12.53 18.15
CA GLU A 99 -19.71 13.77 18.40
C GLU A 99 -21.05 13.78 17.66
N THR A 100 -21.03 13.40 16.37
CA THR A 100 -22.25 13.34 15.55
C THR A 100 -23.24 12.33 16.11
N ALA A 101 -22.77 11.12 16.46
CA ALA A 101 -23.63 10.07 16.98
C ALA A 101 -24.31 10.45 18.30
N PHE A 102 -23.54 10.92 19.26
CA PHE A 102 -24.07 11.29 20.56
C PHE A 102 -24.88 12.59 20.57
N SER A 103 -24.71 13.45 19.57
CA SER A 103 -25.55 14.67 19.40
C SER A 103 -26.79 14.45 18.53
N SER A 104 -26.96 13.27 17.90
CA SER A 104 -28.03 12.98 16.96
C SER A 104 -29.43 12.91 17.58
N GLY A 105 -29.52 12.77 18.89
CA GLY A 105 -30.75 12.50 19.62
C GLY A 105 -31.12 11.02 19.72
N ASN A 106 -30.31 10.12 19.21
CA ASN A 106 -30.40 8.68 19.45
C ASN A 106 -29.90 8.32 20.84
N ASP A 107 -30.44 7.27 21.41
CA ASP A 107 -29.96 6.69 22.70
C ASP A 107 -28.82 5.72 22.40
N VAL A 108 -27.62 6.28 22.15
CA VAL A 108 -26.43 5.48 21.81
C VAL A 108 -25.92 4.79 23.07
N THR A 109 -26.11 3.49 23.12
CA THR A 109 -25.71 2.63 24.26
C THR A 109 -24.48 1.77 23.97
N HIS A 110 -24.12 1.59 22.68
CA HIS A 110 -23.00 0.75 22.29
C HIS A 110 -22.14 1.41 21.20
N VAL A 111 -20.84 1.34 21.37
CA VAL A 111 -19.85 1.82 20.40
C VAL A 111 -18.85 0.70 20.13
N PHE A 112 -18.77 0.27 18.88
CA PHE A 112 -17.79 -0.71 18.42
C PHE A 112 -16.72 0.00 17.61
N LEU A 113 -15.47 -0.17 18.01
CA LEU A 113 -14.31 0.46 17.38
C LEU A 113 -13.30 -0.59 16.95
N VAL A 114 -12.94 -0.64 15.68
CA VAL A 114 -11.76 -1.39 15.24
C VAL A 114 -10.60 -0.41 15.16
N LEU A 115 -9.62 -0.59 16.02
CA LEU A 115 -8.38 0.19 16.05
C LEU A 115 -7.25 -0.62 15.40
N ASP A 116 -6.53 0.00 14.50
CA ASP A 116 -5.35 -0.59 13.88
C ASP A 116 -4.08 0.10 14.43
N PRO A 117 -3.31 -0.61 15.28
CA PRO A 117 -2.09 -0.06 15.85
C PRO A 117 -1.05 0.39 14.80
N LEU A 118 -0.96 -0.30 13.65
CA LEU A 118 -0.02 0.08 12.58
C LEU A 118 -0.46 1.35 11.87
N SER A 119 -1.74 1.44 11.46
CA SER A 119 -2.27 2.63 10.80
C SER A 119 -2.18 3.87 11.69
N LEU A 120 -2.42 3.71 13.00
CA LEU A 120 -2.29 4.80 13.96
C LEU A 120 -0.86 5.28 14.12
N TRP A 121 0.12 4.39 14.07
CA TRP A 121 1.53 4.75 14.13
C TRP A 121 2.04 5.40 12.83
N ASN A 122 1.67 4.85 11.68
CA ASN A 122 2.07 5.36 10.36
C ASN A 122 1.37 6.67 9.98
N GLY A 123 0.21 6.97 10.61
CA GLY A 123 -0.54 8.20 10.40
C GLY A 123 0.04 9.37 11.19
N SER A 124 0.89 10.21 10.63
CA SER A 124 1.28 11.58 11.05
C SER A 124 1.61 11.88 12.55
N LEU A 125 1.52 10.93 13.47
CA LEU A 125 1.81 11.11 14.88
C LEU A 125 3.24 10.65 15.22
N HIS A 126 4.22 11.41 14.76
CA HIS A 126 5.65 11.08 14.93
C HIS A 126 6.24 11.31 16.33
N SER A 127 5.40 11.56 17.36
CA SER A 127 5.91 11.64 18.73
C SER A 127 4.93 11.05 19.73
N ASP A 128 5.44 10.29 20.67
CA ASP A 128 4.66 9.67 21.75
C ASP A 128 3.74 10.66 22.47
N ALA A 129 4.18 11.91 22.65
CA ALA A 129 3.39 12.95 23.32
C ALA A 129 2.18 13.42 22.49
N ARG A 130 2.30 13.50 21.17
CA ARG A 130 1.18 13.88 20.29
C ARG A 130 0.16 12.76 20.20
N PHE A 131 0.65 11.53 20.08
CA PHE A 131 -0.20 10.35 20.07
C PHE A 131 -1.02 10.24 21.36
N ALA A 132 -0.37 10.38 22.52
CA ALA A 132 -1.04 10.34 23.81
C ALA A 132 -2.05 11.48 23.97
N ALA A 133 -1.73 12.70 23.51
CA ALA A 133 -2.65 13.83 23.55
C ALA A 133 -3.88 13.61 22.67
N SER A 134 -3.70 13.11 21.46
CA SER A 134 -4.82 12.81 20.55
C SER A 134 -5.68 11.65 21.07
N LEU A 135 -5.08 10.62 21.65
CA LEU A 135 -5.81 9.55 22.31
C LEU A 135 -6.68 10.11 23.45
N ASP A 136 -6.13 10.98 24.29
CA ASP A 136 -6.86 11.60 25.41
C ASP A 136 -8.00 12.50 24.93
N GLU A 137 -7.72 13.40 23.98
CA GLU A 137 -8.67 14.41 23.53
C GLU A 137 -9.76 13.81 22.62
N ASP A 138 -9.39 12.93 21.71
CA ASP A 138 -10.25 12.48 20.61
C ASP A 138 -10.96 11.13 20.88
N LEU A 139 -10.52 10.34 21.86
CA LEU A 139 -11.15 9.07 22.20
C LEU A 139 -11.51 8.99 23.69
N LEU A 140 -10.53 9.11 24.59
CA LEU A 140 -10.77 8.84 26.02
C LEU A 140 -11.73 9.85 26.63
N SER A 141 -11.71 11.12 26.18
CA SER A 141 -12.67 12.14 26.61
C SER A 141 -14.13 11.77 26.31
N TYR A 142 -14.39 11.11 25.16
CA TYR A 142 -15.71 10.61 24.81
C TYR A 142 -16.10 9.40 25.64
N VAL A 143 -15.19 8.45 25.85
CA VAL A 143 -15.42 7.29 26.72
C VAL A 143 -15.80 7.74 28.14
N ASP A 144 -15.11 8.73 28.68
CA ASP A 144 -15.35 9.26 30.01
C ASP A 144 -16.63 10.10 30.09
N THR A 145 -16.93 10.89 29.02
CA THR A 145 -18.13 11.73 28.96
C THR A 145 -19.40 10.88 28.83
N TYR A 146 -19.36 9.82 28.06
CA TYR A 146 -20.48 8.93 27.79
C TYR A 146 -20.35 7.60 28.54
N ALA A 147 -20.06 7.68 29.84
CA ALA A 147 -19.86 6.52 30.71
C ALA A 147 -21.08 5.58 30.80
N GLY A 148 -22.25 6.00 30.31
CA GLY A 148 -23.46 5.16 30.18
C GLY A 148 -23.49 4.30 28.93
N ALA A 149 -22.60 4.53 27.94
CA ALA A 149 -22.46 3.71 26.76
C ALA A 149 -21.31 2.70 26.95
N GLU A 150 -21.49 1.50 26.40
CA GLU A 150 -20.46 0.45 26.37
C GLU A 150 -19.59 0.62 25.12
N PHE A 151 -18.29 0.70 25.30
CA PHE A 151 -17.30 0.76 24.23
C PHE A 151 -16.62 -0.60 24.07
N THR A 152 -16.82 -1.24 22.94
CA THR A 152 -16.09 -2.46 22.58
C THR A 152 -15.00 -2.09 21.57
N VAL A 153 -13.75 -2.20 21.99
CA VAL A 153 -12.58 -1.87 21.17
C VAL A 153 -11.93 -3.16 20.70
N ILE A 154 -11.86 -3.32 19.40
CA ILE A 154 -11.26 -4.48 18.72
C ILE A 154 -9.91 -4.01 18.14
N PHE A 155 -8.82 -4.63 18.55
CA PHE A 155 -7.51 -4.37 17.94
C PHE A 155 -7.32 -5.24 16.71
N SER A 156 -7.06 -4.64 15.55
CA SER A 156 -6.72 -5.41 14.36
C SER A 156 -5.43 -6.20 14.57
N ALA A 157 -5.39 -7.40 14.02
CA ALA A 157 -4.22 -8.27 14.09
C ALA A 157 -3.86 -8.70 12.66
N PRO A 158 -2.71 -8.26 12.13
CA PRO A 158 -2.22 -8.72 10.86
C PRO A 158 -1.93 -10.23 10.85
N SER A 159 -2.06 -10.85 9.67
CA SER A 159 -1.75 -12.27 9.49
C SER A 159 -0.26 -12.57 9.74
N LEU A 160 0.08 -13.83 10.03
CA LEU A 160 1.48 -14.23 10.10
C LEU A 160 2.23 -14.00 8.79
N LYS A 161 1.53 -14.08 7.64
CA LYS A 161 2.08 -13.77 6.32
C LYS A 161 2.54 -12.31 6.22
N TYR A 162 1.79 -11.36 6.81
CA TYR A 162 2.22 -9.97 6.89
C TYR A 162 3.57 -9.86 7.61
N TRP A 163 3.67 -10.45 8.79
CA TRP A 163 4.87 -10.36 9.61
C TRP A 163 6.09 -11.05 9.01
N GLN A 164 5.91 -12.10 8.23
CA GLN A 164 7.02 -12.75 7.50
C GLN A 164 7.71 -11.80 6.51
N ALA A 165 7.00 -10.77 6.06
CA ALA A 165 7.54 -9.74 5.17
C ALA A 165 8.13 -8.52 5.90
N HIS A 166 8.07 -8.47 7.23
CA HIS A 166 8.43 -7.28 8.02
C HIS A 166 9.65 -7.52 8.94
N ALA A 167 10.32 -6.41 9.28
CA ALA A 167 11.46 -6.45 10.19
C ALA A 167 11.03 -6.59 11.65
N ASN A 168 11.90 -7.12 12.50
CA ASN A 168 11.65 -7.27 13.94
C ASN A 168 11.22 -5.98 14.64
N GLY A 169 11.70 -4.81 14.18
CA GLY A 169 11.34 -3.51 14.75
C GLY A 169 9.88 -3.11 14.55
N ASP A 170 9.22 -3.65 13.51
CA ASP A 170 7.80 -3.36 13.25
C ASP A 170 6.91 -4.08 14.23
N LEU A 171 7.24 -5.32 14.61
CA LEU A 171 6.53 -6.04 15.66
C LEU A 171 6.64 -5.33 17.02
N ASP A 172 7.84 -4.85 17.37
CA ASP A 172 8.05 -4.08 18.59
C ASP A 172 7.22 -2.79 18.58
N THR A 173 7.15 -2.13 17.43
CA THR A 173 6.35 -0.91 17.24
C THR A 173 4.87 -1.22 17.43
N TYR A 174 4.34 -2.25 16.76
CA TYR A 174 2.97 -2.70 16.92
C TYR A 174 2.63 -3.00 18.37
N CYS A 175 3.43 -3.83 19.04
CA CYS A 175 3.21 -4.21 20.43
C CYS A 175 3.27 -2.99 21.38
N ASN A 176 4.13 -2.01 21.11
CA ASN A 176 4.21 -0.79 21.92
C ASN A 176 2.98 0.09 21.72
N VAL A 177 2.54 0.33 20.48
CA VAL A 177 1.33 1.10 20.20
C VAL A 177 0.10 0.41 20.79
N PHE A 178 0.00 -0.91 20.64
CA PHE A 178 -1.06 -1.69 21.27
C PHE A 178 -1.13 -1.44 22.79
N ARG A 179 0.01 -1.54 23.50
CA ARG A 179 0.04 -1.32 24.96
C ARG A 179 -0.32 0.11 25.35
N VAL A 180 0.13 1.09 24.58
CA VAL A 180 -0.20 2.52 24.81
C VAL A 180 -1.69 2.76 24.66
N LEU A 181 -2.37 2.08 23.74
CA LEU A 181 -3.81 2.15 23.54
C LEU A 181 -4.57 1.35 24.63
N ALA A 182 -4.17 0.10 24.83
CA ALA A 182 -4.89 -0.82 25.70
C ALA A 182 -4.86 -0.40 27.19
N SER A 183 -3.73 0.13 27.66
CA SER A 183 -3.56 0.47 29.09
C SER A 183 -4.59 1.50 29.58
N PRO A 184 -4.76 2.69 28.98
CA PRO A 184 -5.75 3.64 29.46
C PRO A 184 -7.19 3.22 29.19
N LEU A 185 -7.45 2.47 28.11
CA LEU A 185 -8.79 1.96 27.77
C LEU A 185 -9.24 0.89 28.76
N SER A 186 -8.36 -0.06 29.11
CA SER A 186 -8.69 -1.12 30.07
C SER A 186 -8.95 -0.63 31.50
N ALA A 187 -8.55 0.58 31.82
CA ALA A 187 -8.81 1.20 33.15
C ALA A 187 -10.25 1.71 33.29
N ARG A 188 -11.08 1.66 32.25
CA ARG A 188 -12.44 2.18 32.21
C ARG A 188 -13.46 1.05 32.27
N GLU A 189 -14.41 1.15 33.21
CA GLU A 189 -15.41 0.10 33.48
C GLU A 189 -16.37 -0.12 32.29
N ASN A 190 -16.60 0.92 31.48
CA ASN A 190 -17.45 0.87 30.29
C ASN A 190 -16.69 0.50 29.01
N VAL A 191 -15.45 0.00 29.10
CA VAL A 191 -14.65 -0.43 27.94
C VAL A 191 -14.39 -1.92 28.02
N THR A 192 -14.70 -2.62 26.94
CA THR A 192 -14.29 -4.01 26.71
C THR A 192 -13.27 -4.01 25.57
N LEU A 193 -12.09 -4.58 25.82
CA LEU A 193 -11.07 -4.78 24.81
C LEU A 193 -11.16 -6.18 24.22
N CYS A 194 -11.03 -6.29 22.90
CA CYS A 194 -11.01 -7.56 22.17
C CYS A 194 -9.76 -7.62 21.29
N PHE A 195 -9.08 -8.77 21.32
CA PHE A 195 -7.87 -9.00 20.55
C PHE A 195 -7.94 -10.31 19.74
N PRO A 196 -8.35 -10.24 18.46
CA PRO A 196 -8.38 -11.42 17.58
C PRO A 196 -7.01 -12.06 17.34
N GLY A 197 -5.91 -11.34 17.55
CA GLY A 197 -4.55 -11.87 17.43
C GLY A 197 -4.20 -13.02 18.39
N GLN A 198 -5.01 -13.25 19.43
CA GLN A 198 -4.87 -14.42 20.31
C GLN A 198 -5.33 -15.73 19.65
N GLU A 199 -6.06 -15.64 18.54
CA GLU A 199 -6.61 -16.79 17.83
C GLU A 199 -5.64 -17.24 16.74
N GLU A 200 -4.81 -18.24 17.05
CA GLU A 200 -3.80 -18.79 16.15
C GLU A 200 -4.41 -19.25 14.80
N TRP A 201 -5.60 -19.88 14.84
CA TRP A 201 -6.30 -20.32 13.63
C TRP A 201 -6.64 -19.16 12.70
N LEU A 202 -6.86 -17.96 13.23
CA LEU A 202 -7.16 -16.77 12.44
C LEU A 202 -5.88 -16.21 11.81
N ILE A 203 -4.89 -15.88 12.64
CA ILE A 203 -3.67 -15.20 12.17
C ILE A 203 -2.77 -16.07 11.30
N SER A 204 -2.84 -17.40 11.46
CA SER A 204 -2.08 -18.36 10.65
C SER A 204 -2.78 -18.78 9.36
N ASN A 205 -4.06 -18.45 9.20
CA ASN A 205 -4.83 -18.82 8.02
C ASN A 205 -4.83 -17.68 6.99
N PRO A 206 -4.08 -17.78 5.87
CA PRO A 206 -4.05 -16.75 4.86
C PRO A 206 -5.42 -16.52 4.19
N ASP A 207 -6.29 -17.55 4.15
CA ASP A 207 -7.63 -17.45 3.56
C ASP A 207 -8.62 -16.70 4.46
N ALA A 208 -8.23 -16.36 5.69
CA ALA A 208 -9.02 -15.51 6.58
C ALA A 208 -8.84 -14.01 6.26
N TYR A 209 -7.97 -13.67 5.34
CA TYR A 209 -7.62 -12.29 5.01
C TYR A 209 -7.78 -12.02 3.51
N ASP A 210 -8.45 -10.94 3.16
CA ASP A 210 -8.51 -10.39 1.80
C ASP A 210 -7.18 -9.72 1.45
N THR A 211 -6.62 -8.98 2.42
CA THR A 211 -5.24 -8.46 2.39
C THR A 211 -4.49 -8.96 3.63
N PRO A 212 -3.16 -8.92 3.70
CA PRO A 212 -2.43 -9.41 4.89
C PRO A 212 -2.84 -8.74 6.22
N THR A 213 -3.54 -7.61 6.17
CA THR A 213 -3.98 -6.84 7.33
C THR A 213 -5.49 -6.73 7.46
N GLU A 214 -6.27 -7.12 6.46
CA GLU A 214 -7.73 -6.97 6.42
C GLU A 214 -8.42 -8.34 6.33
N LEU A 215 -9.39 -8.54 7.20
CA LEU A 215 -10.14 -9.80 7.26
C LEU A 215 -11.12 -9.92 6.10
N THR A 216 -11.32 -11.15 5.61
CA THR A 216 -12.48 -11.48 4.76
C THR A 216 -13.79 -11.28 5.53
N ALA A 217 -14.89 -11.11 4.82
CA ALA A 217 -16.21 -10.98 5.45
C ALA A 217 -16.58 -12.20 6.33
N GLU A 218 -16.14 -13.41 5.96
CA GLU A 218 -16.38 -14.63 6.73
C GLU A 218 -15.55 -14.64 8.02
N ALA A 219 -14.28 -14.26 7.95
CA ALA A 219 -13.42 -14.17 9.11
C ALA A 219 -13.87 -13.03 10.05
N ALA A 220 -14.21 -11.86 9.52
CA ALA A 220 -14.77 -10.76 10.29
C ALA A 220 -16.07 -11.17 11.01
N ARG A 221 -16.95 -11.94 10.35
CA ARG A 221 -18.14 -12.50 10.97
C ARG A 221 -17.80 -13.42 12.14
N SER A 222 -16.80 -14.29 11.98
CA SER A 222 -16.34 -15.20 13.04
C SER A 222 -15.74 -14.41 14.22
N VAL A 223 -14.93 -13.40 13.96
CA VAL A 223 -14.39 -12.49 14.97
C VAL A 223 -15.52 -11.80 15.76
N MET A 224 -16.54 -11.30 15.06
CA MET A 224 -17.68 -10.67 15.71
C MET A 224 -18.45 -11.63 16.63
N LEU A 225 -18.68 -12.87 16.20
CA LEU A 225 -19.33 -13.89 17.02
C LEU A 225 -18.52 -14.27 18.26
N LEU A 226 -17.20 -14.42 18.12
CA LEU A 226 -16.30 -14.68 19.23
C LEU A 226 -16.22 -13.48 20.19
N MET A 227 -16.24 -12.27 19.67
CA MET A 227 -16.31 -11.05 20.49
C MET A 227 -17.60 -11.05 21.32
N LEU A 228 -18.75 -11.28 20.71
CA LEU A 228 -20.04 -11.30 21.39
C LEU A 228 -20.16 -12.42 22.44
N SER A 229 -19.45 -13.53 22.23
CA SER A 229 -19.36 -14.61 23.24
C SER A 229 -18.41 -14.31 24.40
N GLY A 230 -17.64 -13.21 24.30
CA GLY A 230 -16.60 -12.85 25.27
C GLY A 230 -15.30 -13.65 25.12
N SER A 231 -15.17 -14.48 24.07
CA SER A 231 -13.98 -15.34 23.86
C SER A 231 -12.73 -14.55 23.46
N LEU A 232 -12.89 -13.35 22.88
CA LEU A 232 -11.78 -12.49 22.45
C LEU A 232 -11.42 -11.39 23.46
N GLN A 233 -12.00 -11.43 24.65
CA GLN A 233 -11.79 -10.38 25.63
C GLN A 233 -10.32 -10.32 26.07
N TYR A 234 -9.67 -9.20 25.78
CA TYR A 234 -8.34 -8.86 26.29
C TYR A 234 -8.46 -8.28 27.71
N ARG A 235 -7.76 -8.86 28.64
CA ARG A 235 -7.68 -8.38 30.03
C ARG A 235 -6.36 -7.63 30.21
N SER A 236 -6.34 -6.63 31.10
CA SER A 236 -5.17 -5.76 31.28
C SER A 236 -3.85 -6.52 31.43
N ALA A 237 -2.76 -5.89 30.97
CA ALA A 237 -1.41 -6.46 30.78
C ALA A 237 -0.80 -7.23 31.99
N GLU A 238 -1.36 -7.09 33.20
CA GLU A 238 -0.86 -7.80 34.37
C GLU A 238 -1.38 -9.27 34.48
N ASN A 239 -2.44 -9.59 33.71
CA ASN A 239 -3.12 -10.89 33.81
C ASN A 239 -3.49 -11.52 32.45
N ASP A 240 -3.00 -10.98 31.35
CA ASP A 240 -3.34 -11.44 30.01
C ASP A 240 -2.07 -11.66 29.18
N ASN A 241 -1.84 -12.89 28.78
CA ASN A 241 -0.70 -13.32 27.98
C ASN A 241 -1.01 -13.34 26.47
N SER A 242 -2.19 -12.87 26.04
CA SER A 242 -2.62 -13.00 24.64
C SER A 242 -1.74 -12.18 23.68
N LEU A 243 -1.32 -10.98 24.07
CA LEU A 243 -0.37 -10.19 23.28
C LEU A 243 1.02 -10.84 23.24
N ASP A 244 1.49 -11.38 24.38
CA ASP A 244 2.79 -12.05 24.43
C ASP A 244 2.76 -13.35 23.62
N HIS A 245 1.63 -14.08 23.63
CA HIS A 245 1.41 -15.25 22.79
C HIS A 245 1.44 -14.87 21.30
N PHE A 246 0.71 -13.82 20.90
CA PHE A 246 0.76 -13.29 19.55
C PHE A 246 2.18 -12.91 19.14
N CYS A 247 2.89 -12.14 19.97
CA CYS A 247 4.27 -11.76 19.69
C CYS A 247 5.18 -12.99 19.51
N THR A 248 4.95 -14.07 20.27
CA THR A 248 5.71 -15.33 20.14
C THR A 248 5.40 -16.01 18.81
N LEU A 249 4.11 -16.15 18.45
CA LEU A 249 3.70 -16.76 17.17
C LEU A 249 4.27 -15.98 15.98
N VAL A 250 4.19 -14.65 16.04
CA VAL A 250 4.76 -13.78 15.02
C VAL A 250 6.27 -13.95 14.94
N GLN A 251 6.97 -13.93 16.06
CA GLN A 251 8.43 -14.12 16.10
C GLN A 251 8.86 -15.47 15.56
N ASP A 252 8.11 -16.53 15.87
CA ASP A 252 8.35 -17.86 15.33
C ASP A 252 8.10 -17.90 13.82
N ALA A 253 7.05 -17.24 13.34
CA ALA A 253 6.76 -17.11 11.92
C ALA A 253 7.84 -16.32 11.17
N MET A 254 8.34 -15.22 11.74
CA MET A 254 9.43 -14.43 11.18
C MET A 254 10.76 -15.19 11.16
N ASN A 255 10.97 -16.10 12.11
CA ASN A 255 12.16 -16.94 12.19
C ASN A 255 12.00 -18.27 11.45
N SER A 256 10.78 -18.64 11.08
CA SER A 256 10.55 -19.85 10.28
C SER A 256 11.13 -19.63 8.89
N PRO A 257 11.84 -20.64 8.31
CA PRO A 257 12.19 -20.55 6.92
C PRO A 257 10.87 -20.45 6.13
N ALA A 258 10.56 -19.25 5.67
CA ALA A 258 9.49 -19.07 4.70
C ALA A 258 9.77 -20.00 3.51
N ASP A 259 8.75 -20.40 2.74
CA ASP A 259 8.90 -21.13 1.47
C ASP A 259 9.70 -20.33 0.41
N TYR A 260 10.35 -19.25 0.82
CA TYR A 260 11.19 -18.40 -0.01
C TYR A 260 12.63 -18.90 -0.01
N PRO A 261 13.32 -18.82 -1.15
CA PRO A 261 14.72 -19.23 -1.24
C PRO A 261 15.60 -18.32 -0.37
N ASP A 262 16.60 -18.90 0.28
CA ASP A 262 17.71 -18.15 0.84
C ASP A 262 18.55 -17.60 -0.31
N LEU A 263 18.54 -16.28 -0.48
CA LEU A 263 19.34 -15.53 -1.45
C LEU A 263 20.40 -14.65 -0.77
N SER A 264 20.82 -14.98 0.45
CA SER A 264 21.84 -14.23 1.18
C SER A 264 23.20 -14.19 0.47
N ASP A 265 23.43 -15.12 -0.46
CA ASP A 265 24.58 -15.16 -1.37
C ASP A 265 24.38 -14.37 -2.67
N CYS A 266 23.26 -13.68 -2.79
CA CYS A 266 22.92 -12.85 -3.95
C CYS A 266 22.98 -11.37 -3.63
N GLU A 267 23.33 -10.59 -4.63
CA GLU A 267 23.33 -9.14 -4.63
C GLU A 267 22.47 -8.66 -5.79
N LEU A 268 21.38 -7.97 -5.46
CA LEU A 268 20.33 -7.58 -6.38
C LEU A 268 20.34 -6.06 -6.56
N VAL A 269 20.50 -5.58 -7.77
CA VAL A 269 20.47 -4.16 -8.10
C VAL A 269 19.22 -3.86 -8.90
N PHE A 270 18.35 -3.03 -8.36
CA PHE A 270 17.10 -2.63 -8.97
C PHE A 270 17.23 -1.29 -9.67
N PHE A 271 16.94 -1.28 -10.96
CA PHE A 271 16.72 -0.09 -11.77
C PHE A 271 15.23 0.01 -12.08
N GLY A 272 14.66 1.20 -12.00
CA GLY A 272 13.25 1.37 -12.28
C GLY A 272 12.76 2.80 -12.06
N ASP A 273 11.46 2.94 -12.09
CA ASP A 273 10.76 4.19 -11.87
C ASP A 273 10.13 4.27 -10.46
N SER A 274 9.03 5.02 -10.33
CA SER A 274 8.32 5.20 -9.05
C SER A 274 7.74 3.90 -8.49
N VAL A 275 7.46 2.90 -9.30
CA VAL A 275 6.95 1.59 -8.84
C VAL A 275 7.97 0.91 -7.94
N MET A 276 9.27 0.99 -8.28
CA MET A 276 10.36 0.43 -7.49
C MET A 276 10.96 1.42 -6.48
N GLY A 277 10.93 2.73 -6.76
CA GLY A 277 11.74 3.74 -6.11
C GLY A 277 11.04 4.69 -5.15
N ASN A 278 9.73 4.80 -5.15
CA ASN A 278 9.02 5.76 -4.30
C ASN A 278 9.13 5.44 -2.79
N TYR A 279 9.48 4.22 -2.47
CA TYR A 279 9.62 3.73 -1.11
C TYR A 279 11.02 3.13 -0.98
N HIS A 280 11.97 3.93 -0.51
CA HIS A 280 13.37 3.50 -0.28
C HIS A 280 13.55 2.77 1.05
N ASP A 281 12.46 2.33 1.63
CA ASP A 281 12.41 1.59 2.88
C ASP A 281 11.99 0.14 2.66
N PHE A 282 11.75 -0.53 3.74
CA PHE A 282 11.27 -1.90 3.81
C PHE A 282 9.97 -2.14 3.00
N ALA A 283 9.08 -1.13 2.91
CA ALA A 283 7.81 -1.25 2.19
C ALA A 283 7.97 -1.22 0.66
N SER A 284 9.16 -0.95 0.12
CA SER A 284 9.43 -1.03 -1.32
C SER A 284 9.44 -2.47 -1.82
N ILE A 285 9.18 -2.68 -3.13
CA ILE A 285 9.31 -4.01 -3.75
C ILE A 285 10.71 -4.61 -3.53
N PRO A 286 11.82 -3.87 -3.75
CA PRO A 286 13.15 -4.33 -3.40
C PRO A 286 13.32 -4.66 -1.90
N GLY A 287 12.71 -3.87 -1.02
CA GLY A 287 12.72 -4.11 0.42
C GLY A 287 12.02 -5.41 0.82
N VAL A 288 10.89 -5.73 0.19
CA VAL A 288 10.19 -7.02 0.37
C VAL A 288 11.09 -8.18 -0.04
N VAL A 289 11.78 -8.07 -1.18
CA VAL A 289 12.70 -9.11 -1.66
C VAL A 289 13.85 -9.33 -0.65
N HIS A 290 14.44 -8.23 -0.15
CA HIS A 290 15.47 -8.30 0.90
C HIS A 290 14.95 -9.02 2.16
N ALA A 291 13.81 -8.60 2.66
CA ALA A 291 13.23 -9.10 3.91
C ALA A 291 12.89 -10.60 3.85
N LEU A 292 12.39 -11.08 2.70
CA LEU A 292 11.95 -12.46 2.55
C LEU A 292 13.09 -13.42 2.20
N THR A 293 14.21 -12.93 1.67
CA THR A 293 15.26 -13.81 1.11
C THR A 293 16.64 -13.61 1.70
N GLY A 294 16.86 -12.52 2.44
CA GLY A 294 18.18 -12.13 2.95
C GLY A 294 19.16 -11.64 1.87
N ALA A 295 18.69 -11.46 0.61
CA ALA A 295 19.53 -10.90 -0.45
C ALA A 295 20.03 -9.50 -0.09
N THR A 296 21.26 -9.17 -0.47
CA THR A 296 21.69 -7.76 -0.46
C THR A 296 21.00 -7.02 -1.60
N VAL A 297 20.39 -5.87 -1.30
CA VAL A 297 19.59 -5.13 -2.28
C VAL A 297 20.07 -3.70 -2.40
N HIS A 298 20.30 -3.25 -3.64
CA HIS A 298 20.57 -1.86 -3.99
C HIS A 298 19.40 -1.34 -4.82
N ASN A 299 18.67 -0.35 -4.31
CA ASN A 299 17.55 0.25 -5.02
C ASN A 299 17.97 1.58 -5.67
N LEU A 300 18.21 1.55 -6.97
CA LEU A 300 18.61 2.69 -7.80
C LEU A 300 17.44 3.28 -8.61
N ALA A 301 16.23 2.86 -8.32
CA ALA A 301 15.05 3.34 -9.01
C ALA A 301 14.76 4.81 -8.68
N ILE A 302 14.34 5.57 -9.67
CA ILE A 302 14.05 7.00 -9.56
C ILE A 302 12.63 7.27 -10.04
N GLY A 303 11.80 7.89 -9.17
CA GLY A 303 10.42 8.21 -9.51
C GLY A 303 10.30 9.13 -10.73
N GLY A 304 9.43 8.77 -11.67
CA GLY A 304 9.22 9.52 -12.92
C GLY A 304 10.22 9.22 -14.02
N SER A 305 11.21 8.37 -13.80
CA SER A 305 12.19 8.03 -14.84
C SER A 305 11.63 7.08 -15.90
N SER A 306 12.20 7.14 -17.11
CA SER A 306 11.84 6.34 -18.28
C SER A 306 13.03 5.54 -18.79
N ALA A 307 12.78 4.52 -19.61
CA ALA A 307 13.87 3.87 -20.34
C ALA A 307 14.37 4.74 -21.50
N THR A 308 13.48 5.52 -22.09
CA THR A 308 13.80 6.41 -23.21
C THR A 308 14.68 7.57 -22.76
N ARG A 309 15.77 7.78 -23.49
CA ARG A 309 16.64 8.93 -23.25
C ARG A 309 16.00 10.21 -23.76
N SER A 310 15.62 11.12 -22.87
CA SER A 310 15.18 12.47 -23.23
C SER A 310 16.39 13.42 -23.23
N THR A 311 16.33 14.47 -24.04
CA THR A 311 17.40 15.48 -24.10
C THR A 311 17.51 16.32 -22.84
N ASP A 312 16.49 16.29 -21.99
CA ASP A 312 16.34 17.14 -20.79
C ASP A 312 16.28 16.30 -19.50
N ASP A 313 16.33 14.97 -19.60
CA ASP A 313 16.19 14.06 -18.48
C ASP A 313 17.48 13.26 -18.24
N ASP A 314 18.18 13.61 -17.15
CA ASP A 314 19.39 12.90 -16.72
C ASP A 314 19.08 11.56 -16.04
N ASN A 315 17.79 11.26 -15.76
CA ASN A 315 17.34 10.08 -15.00
C ASN A 315 16.88 8.91 -15.88
N SER A 316 17.08 8.96 -17.20
CA SER A 316 16.73 7.82 -18.06
C SER A 316 17.56 6.58 -17.72
N PHE A 317 17.00 5.39 -17.92
CA PHE A 317 17.66 4.12 -17.60
C PHE A 317 19.13 4.05 -18.08
N PRO A 318 19.50 4.39 -19.33
CA PRO A 318 20.89 4.39 -19.76
C PRO A 318 21.79 5.34 -18.93
N ASN A 319 21.26 6.48 -18.49
CA ASN A 319 22.02 7.43 -17.68
C ASN A 319 22.20 6.96 -16.26
N VAL A 320 21.15 6.35 -15.66
CA VAL A 320 21.22 5.77 -14.31
C VAL A 320 22.20 4.59 -14.30
N VAL A 321 22.23 3.76 -15.35
CA VAL A 321 23.24 2.71 -15.48
C VAL A 321 24.62 3.29 -15.59
N GLN A 322 24.81 4.33 -16.40
CA GLN A 322 26.13 4.97 -16.53
C GLN A 322 26.60 5.56 -15.21
N ASP A 323 25.72 6.24 -14.48
CA ASP A 323 26.06 6.80 -13.16
C ASP A 323 26.41 5.69 -12.15
N PHE A 324 25.66 4.59 -12.16
CA PHE A 324 25.99 3.41 -11.36
C PHE A 324 27.37 2.85 -11.70
N LEU A 325 27.69 2.70 -12.97
CA LEU A 325 28.99 2.17 -13.42
C LEU A 325 30.15 3.10 -13.06
N ASP A 326 29.91 4.41 -13.02
CA ASP A 326 30.95 5.41 -12.74
C ASP A 326 31.18 5.61 -11.24
N HIS A 327 30.15 5.43 -10.38
CA HIS A 327 30.19 5.90 -8.99
C HIS A 327 29.84 4.86 -7.93
N ASN A 328 29.00 3.85 -8.25
CA ASN A 328 28.41 2.97 -7.24
C ASN A 328 28.95 1.52 -7.27
N THR A 329 29.82 1.20 -8.17
CA THR A 329 30.37 -0.17 -8.30
C THR A 329 31.22 -0.59 -7.09
N GLU A 330 31.76 0.37 -6.34
CA GLU A 330 32.54 0.10 -5.11
C GLU A 330 31.64 -0.40 -3.95
N GLU A 331 30.34 -0.21 -4.04
CA GLU A 331 29.38 -0.69 -3.04
C GLU A 331 29.04 -2.17 -3.21
N LEU A 332 29.36 -2.76 -4.36
CA LEU A 332 29.16 -4.17 -4.59
C LEU A 332 30.18 -5.02 -3.84
N SER A 333 29.73 -6.06 -3.19
CA SER A 333 30.58 -6.95 -2.37
C SER A 333 31.61 -7.73 -3.18
N GLY A 334 31.32 -7.98 -4.47
CA GLY A 334 32.21 -8.69 -5.40
C GLY A 334 32.33 -10.21 -5.18
N ASP A 335 31.78 -10.74 -4.11
CA ASP A 335 31.81 -12.16 -3.75
C ASP A 335 30.43 -12.84 -3.84
N LYS A 336 29.38 -12.06 -4.11
CA LYS A 336 28.00 -12.53 -4.26
C LYS A 336 27.60 -12.69 -5.72
N LYS A 337 26.55 -13.48 -5.95
CA LYS A 337 25.91 -13.61 -7.26
C LYS A 337 25.16 -12.32 -7.60
N LEU A 338 25.59 -11.64 -8.63
CA LEU A 338 25.02 -10.36 -9.04
C LEU A 338 23.83 -10.58 -10.00
N CYS A 339 22.72 -9.89 -9.72
CA CYS A 339 21.56 -9.86 -10.59
C CYS A 339 21.04 -8.42 -10.72
N PHE A 340 20.86 -7.96 -11.94
CA PHE A 340 20.25 -6.68 -12.28
C PHE A 340 18.77 -6.87 -12.63
N LEU A 341 17.91 -6.08 -12.01
CA LEU A 341 16.46 -6.11 -12.13
C LEU A 341 15.99 -4.76 -12.68
N ILE A 342 15.32 -4.76 -13.81
CA ILE A 342 15.04 -3.58 -14.63
C ILE A 342 13.53 -3.47 -14.81
N ASN A 343 12.91 -2.40 -14.29
CA ASN A 343 11.47 -2.16 -14.41
C ASN A 343 11.18 -0.74 -14.91
N TYR A 344 10.95 -0.61 -16.21
CA TYR A 344 10.60 0.64 -16.88
C TYR A 344 9.49 0.38 -17.92
N GLY A 345 8.93 1.46 -18.45
CA GLY A 345 7.94 1.47 -19.51
C GLY A 345 6.68 2.23 -19.16
N LEU A 346 6.39 2.38 -17.87
CA LEU A 346 5.19 3.09 -17.42
C LEU A 346 5.27 4.58 -17.76
N ASN A 347 6.39 5.24 -17.45
CA ASN A 347 6.58 6.64 -17.82
C ASN A 347 6.81 6.81 -19.33
N ASP A 348 7.46 5.86 -20.01
CA ASP A 348 7.56 5.85 -21.46
C ASP A 348 6.17 5.86 -22.11
N TYR A 349 5.24 5.05 -21.57
CA TYR A 349 3.83 5.05 -21.99
C TYR A 349 3.13 6.37 -21.71
N PHE A 350 3.28 6.96 -20.51
CA PHE A 350 2.63 8.24 -20.17
C PHE A 350 3.17 9.42 -20.95
N GLU A 351 4.48 9.48 -21.17
CA GLU A 351 5.14 10.52 -21.97
C GLU A 351 4.90 10.33 -23.47
N GLY A 352 4.45 9.15 -23.89
CA GLY A 352 4.18 8.81 -25.29
C GLY A 352 5.43 8.72 -26.13
N TYR A 353 6.50 8.22 -25.57
CA TYR A 353 7.70 7.90 -26.34
C TYR A 353 7.41 6.79 -27.36
N SER A 354 8.10 6.79 -28.48
CA SER A 354 7.93 5.73 -29.47
C SER A 354 8.43 4.38 -28.94
N ILE A 355 7.82 3.28 -29.39
CA ILE A 355 8.28 1.94 -29.05
C ILE A 355 9.77 1.74 -29.42
N ASP A 356 10.20 2.29 -30.56
CA ASP A 356 11.61 2.22 -31.01
C ASP A 356 12.54 2.94 -30.03
N ASP A 357 12.16 4.13 -29.52
CA ASP A 357 12.97 4.87 -28.55
C ASP A 357 13.04 4.14 -27.22
N TYR A 358 11.90 3.59 -26.74
CA TYR A 358 11.83 2.77 -25.55
C TYR A 358 12.74 1.53 -25.65
N GLN A 359 12.63 0.75 -26.73
CA GLN A 359 13.49 -0.41 -26.96
C GLN A 359 14.97 -0.03 -27.05
N ASN A 360 15.29 1.11 -27.68
CA ASN A 360 16.67 1.61 -27.76
C ASN A 360 17.23 1.99 -26.39
N GLY A 361 16.42 2.60 -25.55
CA GLY A 361 16.79 2.91 -24.17
C GLY A 361 17.09 1.66 -23.36
N LEU A 362 16.16 0.69 -23.35
CA LEU A 362 16.36 -0.60 -22.69
C LEU A 362 17.64 -1.30 -23.18
N ARG A 363 17.78 -1.42 -24.50
CA ARG A 363 18.93 -2.08 -25.13
C ARG A 363 20.25 -1.42 -24.75
N THR A 364 20.28 -0.09 -24.68
CA THR A 364 21.49 0.67 -24.34
C THR A 364 21.94 0.37 -22.90
N GLY A 365 21.02 0.43 -21.94
CA GLY A 365 21.35 0.12 -20.55
C GLY A 365 21.72 -1.34 -20.33
N ILE A 366 20.96 -2.28 -20.93
CA ILE A 366 21.23 -3.72 -20.83
C ILE A 366 22.64 -4.04 -21.33
N ARG A 367 23.02 -3.53 -22.52
CA ARG A 367 24.35 -3.79 -23.09
C ARG A 367 25.48 -3.20 -22.24
N ALA A 368 25.29 -2.03 -21.66
CA ALA A 368 26.29 -1.45 -20.77
C ALA A 368 26.50 -2.33 -19.52
N LEU A 369 25.44 -2.90 -18.96
CA LEU A 369 25.54 -3.85 -17.85
C LEU A 369 26.20 -5.17 -18.29
N GLN A 370 25.84 -5.73 -19.43
CA GLN A 370 26.45 -6.95 -19.96
C GLN A 370 27.95 -6.77 -20.26
N GLU A 371 28.34 -5.61 -20.78
CA GLU A 371 29.75 -5.31 -21.06
C GLU A 371 30.57 -5.21 -19.78
N SER A 372 30.00 -4.60 -18.73
CA SER A 372 30.67 -4.37 -17.46
C SER A 372 30.64 -5.61 -16.54
N TYR A 373 29.57 -6.37 -16.61
CA TYR A 373 29.31 -7.55 -15.75
C TYR A 373 28.82 -8.75 -16.58
N PRO A 374 29.69 -9.37 -17.38
CA PRO A 374 29.30 -10.42 -18.33
C PRO A 374 28.76 -11.69 -17.65
N ASP A 375 29.06 -11.91 -16.38
CA ASP A 375 28.60 -13.07 -15.61
C ASP A 375 27.33 -12.76 -14.77
N ALA A 376 26.88 -11.51 -14.74
CA ALA A 376 25.70 -11.14 -13.99
C ALA A 376 24.42 -11.59 -14.71
N ARG A 377 23.43 -12.00 -13.94
CA ARG A 377 22.09 -12.22 -14.45
C ARG A 377 21.40 -10.88 -14.66
N ILE A 378 20.67 -10.73 -15.74
CA ILE A 378 19.87 -9.54 -16.01
C ILE A 378 18.44 -9.99 -16.27
N MET A 379 17.48 -9.35 -15.62
CA MET A 379 16.06 -9.60 -15.80
C MET A 379 15.33 -8.28 -16.03
N VAL A 380 14.56 -8.21 -17.09
CA VAL A 380 13.61 -7.12 -17.34
C VAL A 380 12.25 -7.55 -16.78
N ILE A 381 11.62 -6.65 -16.02
CA ILE A 381 10.30 -6.83 -15.43
C ILE A 381 9.36 -5.87 -16.13
N SER A 382 8.23 -6.35 -16.62
CA SER A 382 7.23 -5.49 -17.27
C SER A 382 6.67 -4.43 -16.31
N SER A 383 6.09 -3.36 -16.85
CA SER A 383 5.22 -2.47 -16.06
C SER A 383 4.03 -3.26 -15.51
N ASN A 384 3.57 -2.89 -14.32
CA ASN A 384 2.36 -3.47 -13.73
C ASN A 384 1.09 -2.96 -14.42
N TYR A 385 -0.01 -3.68 -14.21
CA TYR A 385 -1.33 -3.25 -14.62
C TYR A 385 -1.67 -1.89 -13.97
N ILE A 386 -2.31 -1.03 -14.74
CA ILE A 386 -2.86 0.24 -14.26
C ILE A 386 -4.36 0.27 -14.52
N LEU A 387 -5.13 0.84 -13.62
CA LEU A 387 -6.54 1.04 -13.86
C LEU A 387 -6.73 2.03 -15.01
N SER A 388 -7.43 1.61 -16.05
CA SER A 388 -7.80 2.46 -17.16
C SER A 388 -8.56 3.66 -16.63
N PHE A 389 -7.97 4.84 -16.74
CA PHE A 389 -8.72 6.08 -16.56
C PHE A 389 -9.62 6.28 -17.77
N GLU A 390 -10.83 5.70 -17.75
CA GLU A 390 -11.83 5.93 -18.80
C GLU A 390 -12.09 7.42 -19.06
N LYS A 391 -11.61 8.31 -18.22
CA LYS A 391 -11.85 9.77 -18.31
C LYS A 391 -10.68 10.58 -17.74
N GLY A 392 -9.54 10.64 -18.45
CA GLY A 392 -8.79 11.87 -18.31
C GLY A 392 -7.32 11.89 -17.96
N MET A 393 -6.58 10.80 -17.97
CA MET A 393 -5.14 10.93 -18.18
C MET A 393 -4.88 11.03 -19.69
N ALA A 394 -4.76 12.25 -20.17
CA ALA A 394 -4.27 12.48 -21.53
C ALA A 394 -2.82 12.02 -21.58
N ARG A 395 -2.53 11.05 -22.39
CA ARG A 395 -1.15 10.73 -22.81
C ARG A 395 -0.56 12.00 -23.41
N ILE A 396 0.66 12.32 -23.02
CA ILE A 396 1.35 13.51 -23.53
C ILE A 396 1.93 13.26 -24.94
N GLY A 397 1.80 12.05 -25.49
CA GLY A 397 2.40 11.64 -26.76
C GLY A 397 1.49 10.90 -27.70
N ASP A 398 2.07 9.98 -28.44
CA ASP A 398 1.40 9.20 -29.49
C ASP A 398 0.24 8.37 -28.92
N GLU A 399 -0.98 8.64 -29.39
CA GLU A 399 -2.18 7.94 -28.94
C GLU A 399 -2.35 6.55 -29.55
N GLU A 400 -1.42 6.12 -30.45
CA GLU A 400 -1.53 4.88 -31.18
C GLU A 400 -1.11 3.65 -30.36
N ASN A 401 -0.15 3.80 -29.40
CA ASN A 401 0.34 2.68 -28.61
C ASN A 401 -0.40 2.58 -27.25
N VAL A 402 -0.67 1.37 -26.81
CA VAL A 402 -1.20 1.06 -25.47
C VAL A 402 -0.09 0.52 -24.55
N LEU A 403 -0.35 0.37 -23.25
CA LEU A 403 0.68 -0.09 -22.30
C LEU A 403 1.19 -1.50 -22.67
N GLU A 404 0.31 -2.34 -23.19
CA GLU A 404 0.64 -3.69 -23.67
C GLU A 404 1.66 -3.70 -24.79
N ASP A 405 1.72 -2.65 -25.64
CA ASP A 405 2.74 -2.53 -26.67
C ASP A 405 4.13 -2.32 -26.08
N TYR A 406 4.24 -1.56 -24.97
CA TYR A 406 5.52 -1.40 -24.25
C TYR A 406 5.91 -2.68 -23.51
N ILE A 407 4.97 -3.43 -22.98
CA ILE A 407 5.23 -4.74 -22.35
C ILE A 407 5.75 -5.71 -23.39
N ALA A 408 5.10 -5.79 -24.55
CA ALA A 408 5.56 -6.64 -25.66
C ALA A 408 6.95 -6.21 -26.17
N ALA A 409 7.20 -4.91 -26.27
CA ALA A 409 8.49 -4.36 -26.69
C ALA A 409 9.61 -4.68 -25.68
N ALA A 410 9.31 -4.70 -24.38
CA ALA A 410 10.25 -5.13 -23.35
C ALA A 410 10.59 -6.62 -23.49
N GLU A 411 9.59 -7.48 -23.71
CA GLU A 411 9.79 -8.91 -23.96
C GLU A 411 10.65 -9.16 -25.19
N GLU A 412 10.32 -8.52 -26.32
CA GLU A 412 11.10 -8.60 -27.56
C GLU A 412 12.56 -8.15 -27.38
N THR A 413 12.76 -7.05 -26.65
CA THR A 413 14.10 -6.54 -26.38
C THR A 413 14.89 -7.50 -25.49
N SER A 414 14.25 -8.03 -24.44
CA SER A 414 14.86 -9.03 -23.56
C SER A 414 15.31 -10.27 -24.32
N ALA A 415 14.44 -10.79 -25.18
CA ALA A 415 14.76 -11.92 -26.04
C ALA A 415 15.91 -11.61 -27.01
N ALA A 416 15.94 -10.41 -27.61
CA ALA A 416 16.97 -9.98 -28.54
C ALA A 416 18.35 -9.80 -27.88
N GLU A 417 18.37 -9.34 -26.63
CA GLU A 417 19.59 -9.15 -25.87
C GLU A 417 19.96 -10.37 -24.98
N ASN A 418 19.19 -11.46 -25.11
CA ASN A 418 19.39 -12.73 -24.36
C ASN A 418 19.45 -12.52 -22.85
N VAL A 419 18.48 -11.77 -22.31
CA VAL A 419 18.25 -11.57 -20.88
C VAL A 419 16.88 -12.11 -20.49
N ASP A 420 16.68 -12.36 -19.18
CA ASP A 420 15.41 -12.87 -18.68
C ASP A 420 14.31 -11.81 -18.75
N PHE A 421 13.07 -12.26 -18.91
CA PHE A 421 11.88 -11.40 -18.85
C PHE A 421 10.83 -11.95 -17.90
N LEU A 422 10.30 -11.09 -17.05
CA LEU A 422 9.17 -11.36 -16.17
C LEU A 422 7.99 -10.47 -16.59
N ASN A 423 6.94 -11.07 -17.16
CA ASN A 423 5.66 -10.40 -17.31
C ASN A 423 4.96 -10.41 -15.96
N ILE A 424 5.04 -9.29 -15.24
CA ILE A 424 4.48 -9.19 -13.89
C ILE A 424 2.95 -9.25 -13.88
N ASN A 425 2.30 -8.80 -14.96
CA ASN A 425 0.83 -8.86 -15.07
C ASN A 425 0.32 -10.29 -15.19
N ASP A 426 1.03 -11.12 -15.96
CA ASP A 426 0.70 -12.55 -16.05
C ASP A 426 0.92 -13.26 -14.72
N ALA A 427 1.93 -12.85 -13.96
CA ALA A 427 2.24 -13.44 -12.67
C ALA A 427 1.25 -13.04 -11.58
N LEU A 428 0.87 -11.75 -11.54
CA LEU A 428 -0.03 -11.20 -10.52
C LEU A 428 -1.51 -11.41 -10.84
N GLN A 429 -1.85 -11.64 -12.13
CA GLN A 429 -3.22 -11.75 -12.61
C GLN A 429 -4.08 -10.50 -12.26
N TRP A 430 -3.45 -9.32 -12.24
CA TRP A 430 -4.18 -8.07 -12.04
C TRP A 430 -4.91 -7.68 -13.31
N ASP A 431 -6.17 -7.29 -13.16
CA ASP A 431 -7.04 -6.88 -14.25
C ASP A 431 -7.98 -5.73 -13.81
N GLU A 432 -8.92 -5.37 -14.66
CA GLU A 432 -9.90 -4.31 -14.42
C GLU A 432 -10.84 -4.57 -13.23
N HIS A 433 -10.92 -5.82 -12.74
CA HIS A 433 -11.85 -6.22 -11.67
C HIS A 433 -11.18 -6.20 -10.30
N ASN A 434 -9.88 -6.49 -10.22
CA ASN A 434 -9.17 -6.64 -8.96
C ASN A 434 -8.03 -5.65 -8.72
N ALA A 435 -7.50 -4.97 -9.75
CA ALA A 435 -6.34 -4.10 -9.58
C ALA A 435 -6.58 -2.94 -8.61
N ALA A 436 -7.82 -2.49 -8.42
CA ALA A 436 -8.16 -1.45 -7.45
C ALA A 436 -7.84 -1.84 -5.99
N GLU A 437 -7.77 -3.13 -5.69
CA GLU A 437 -7.45 -3.66 -4.36
C GLU A 437 -5.95 -3.55 -4.06
N TYR A 438 -5.12 -3.54 -5.10
CA TYR A 438 -3.66 -3.59 -5.00
C TYR A 438 -2.96 -2.29 -5.36
N LEU A 439 -3.71 -1.25 -5.77
CA LEU A 439 -3.15 0.03 -6.19
C LEU A 439 -3.61 1.16 -5.25
N VAL A 440 -2.68 2.06 -4.89
CA VAL A 440 -2.99 3.20 -4.00
C VAL A 440 -3.61 4.37 -4.75
N ASP A 441 -3.27 4.56 -6.03
CA ASP A 441 -3.65 5.71 -6.86
C ASP A 441 -3.97 5.33 -8.31
N SER A 442 -4.37 4.10 -8.56
CA SER A 442 -4.62 3.51 -9.87
C SER A 442 -3.36 3.16 -10.70
N ILE A 443 -2.17 3.47 -10.20
CA ILE A 443 -0.87 3.26 -10.87
C ILE A 443 0.07 2.48 -9.97
N HIS A 444 0.31 3.02 -8.76
CA HIS A 444 1.33 2.51 -7.86
C HIS A 444 0.78 1.41 -6.96
N PRO A 445 1.48 0.29 -6.83
CA PRO A 445 1.09 -0.75 -5.89
C PRO A 445 1.02 -0.21 -4.45
N ASN A 446 -0.06 -0.55 -3.75
CA ASN A 446 -0.17 -0.34 -2.31
C ASN A 446 0.73 -1.35 -1.56
N GLU A 447 0.66 -1.40 -0.25
CA GLU A 447 1.52 -2.28 0.56
C GLU A 447 1.39 -3.75 0.16
N GLU A 448 0.16 -4.25 -0.02
CA GLU A 448 -0.07 -5.61 -0.46
C GLU A 448 0.36 -5.84 -1.90
N GLY A 449 0.06 -4.91 -2.78
CA GLY A 449 0.51 -4.99 -4.17
C GLY A 449 2.03 -5.08 -4.27
N ARG A 450 2.78 -4.32 -3.46
CA ARG A 450 4.25 -4.41 -3.38
C ARG A 450 4.72 -5.75 -2.83
N PHE A 451 4.03 -6.28 -1.84
CA PHE A 451 4.33 -7.60 -1.29
C PHE A 451 4.17 -8.69 -2.36
N LEU A 452 3.02 -8.75 -3.03
CA LEU A 452 2.75 -9.73 -4.07
C LEU A 452 3.74 -9.62 -5.24
N PHE A 453 4.02 -8.39 -5.66
CA PHE A 453 5.01 -8.11 -6.69
C PHE A 453 6.41 -8.63 -6.30
N GLY A 454 6.86 -8.32 -5.08
CA GLY A 454 8.13 -8.80 -4.54
C GLY A 454 8.22 -10.33 -4.50
N VAL A 455 7.14 -11.01 -4.15
CA VAL A 455 7.05 -12.49 -4.16
C VAL A 455 7.24 -13.04 -5.58
N GLU A 456 6.63 -12.43 -6.61
CA GLU A 456 6.81 -12.89 -7.99
C GLU A 456 8.24 -12.63 -8.50
N VAL A 457 8.84 -11.51 -8.10
CA VAL A 457 10.27 -11.26 -8.37
C VAL A 457 11.14 -12.36 -7.73
N ILE A 458 10.91 -12.71 -6.46
CA ILE A 458 11.66 -13.78 -5.78
C ILE A 458 11.53 -15.12 -6.51
N ARG A 459 10.33 -15.48 -6.97
CA ARG A 459 10.09 -16.71 -7.72
C ARG A 459 10.86 -16.74 -9.03
N SER A 460 11.06 -15.59 -9.63
CA SER A 460 11.72 -15.46 -10.93
C SER A 460 13.24 -15.37 -10.86
N VAL A 461 13.80 -14.84 -9.77
CA VAL A 461 15.27 -14.78 -9.56
C VAL A 461 15.85 -16.08 -8.99
N ARG A 462 15.02 -17.04 -8.68
CA ARG A 462 15.36 -18.34 -8.08
C ARG A 462 16.21 -19.24 -8.96
#